data_376065b6947f26f40688815040ec8cf2
#
_entry.id   376065b6947f26f40688815040ec8cf2
#
_cell.length_a   1.000
_cell.length_b   1.000
_cell.length_c   1.000
_cell.angle_alpha   90.00
_cell.angle_beta   90.00
_cell.angle_gamma   90.00
#
_symmetry.space_group_name_H-M   'P 1'
#
loop_
_entity.id
_entity.type
_entity.pdbx_description
1 polymer ?
#
loop_
_entity_poly.entity_id
_entity_poly.type
_entity_poly.pdbx_seq_one_letter_code
_entity_poly.pdbx_strand_id
1 'polypeptide(L)'
;MKRTSGFVAVIWSLIERLSSQVISFLLGIVLARLLSPSDYGIVGMTMIFILLSNVFIEAGFANALIRKTNRTEQDLSTAFYFNVLIGILAYFIIWIGSPFIADWFKEPLLSLLIRISGVNVLLNSLCIVQIALLTANLDIRRQTIINLCGQIPAGLITAILAYNGLGVYALVFQTIIASCIRVIMLWLYTPWRPQEKFNRESFLSLWNFGSKLLGANLIGTAFNQVSSVLIGKYIGKSDLGYYSKASNLCGNIDSVSS
;
A
#
# COMPACT_ATOMS: atom_id res chain seq x y z
N MET A 1 25.93 -1.38 -6.80
CA MET A 1 25.36 -0.78 -5.57
C MET A 1 26.17 -1.27 -4.37
N LYS A 2 26.66 -0.39 -3.47
CA LYS A 2 27.36 -0.81 -2.24
C LYS A 2 26.35 -1.44 -1.28
N ARG A 3 26.61 -2.66 -0.86
CA ARG A 3 25.83 -3.36 0.18
C ARG A 3 26.01 -2.60 1.50
N THR A 4 24.95 -2.06 2.05
CA THR A 4 24.98 -1.43 3.37
C THR A 4 25.26 -2.49 4.43
N SER A 5 26.07 -2.16 5.45
CA SER A 5 26.29 -3.03 6.61
C SER A 5 24.94 -3.32 7.26
N GLY A 6 24.69 -4.57 7.70
CA GLY A 6 23.42 -4.96 8.35
C GLY A 6 23.05 -4.04 9.52
N PHE A 7 24.04 -3.58 10.28
CA PHE A 7 23.84 -2.63 11.39
C PHE A 7 23.29 -1.28 10.91
N VAL A 8 23.83 -0.74 9.81
CA VAL A 8 23.35 0.51 9.22
C VAL A 8 21.92 0.36 8.68
N ALA A 9 21.59 -0.82 8.11
CA ALA A 9 20.24 -1.11 7.65
C ALA A 9 19.24 -1.12 8.80
N VAL A 10 19.59 -1.68 9.97
CA VAL A 10 18.74 -1.66 11.19
C VAL A 10 18.50 -0.23 11.66
N ILE A 11 19.54 0.60 11.75
CA ILE A 11 19.39 2.01 12.15
C ILE A 11 18.45 2.76 11.21
N TRP A 12 18.61 2.59 9.89
CA TRP A 12 17.72 3.24 8.92
C TRP A 12 16.29 2.73 9.00
N SER A 13 16.08 1.44 9.28
CA SER A 13 14.75 0.88 9.52
C SER A 13 14.08 1.50 10.75
N LEU A 14 14.83 1.70 11.85
CA LEU A 14 14.33 2.37 13.04
C LEU A 14 13.99 3.85 12.75
N ILE A 15 14.87 4.57 12.05
CA ILE A 15 14.61 5.95 11.63
C ILE A 15 13.34 6.02 10.79
N GLU A 16 13.15 5.09 9.82
CA GLU A 16 11.95 5.04 8.99
C GLU A 16 10.69 4.85 9.83
N ARG A 17 10.68 3.85 10.69
CA ARG A 17 9.53 3.54 11.57
C ARG A 17 9.18 4.75 12.45
N LEU A 18 10.14 5.28 13.19
CA LEU A 18 9.93 6.40 14.10
C LEU A 18 9.50 7.67 13.36
N SER A 19 10.16 8.02 12.26
CA SER A 19 9.82 9.21 11.47
C SER A 19 8.42 9.09 10.86
N SER A 20 8.09 7.96 10.24
CA SER A 20 6.77 7.71 9.67
C SER A 20 5.68 7.76 10.74
N GLN A 21 5.97 7.25 11.94
CA GLN A 21 5.04 7.25 13.05
C GLN A 21 4.77 8.66 13.60
N VAL A 22 5.84 9.45 13.80
CA VAL A 22 5.71 10.85 14.24
C VAL A 22 4.92 11.65 13.21
N ILE A 23 5.22 11.51 11.92
CA ILE A 23 4.50 12.18 10.84
C ILE A 23 3.03 11.76 10.84
N SER A 24 2.73 10.46 10.89
CA SER A 24 1.36 9.93 10.91
C SER A 24 0.59 10.39 12.13
N PHE A 25 1.23 10.48 13.30
CA PHE A 25 0.63 10.96 14.53
C PHE A 25 0.29 12.45 14.44
N LEU A 26 1.23 13.29 14.02
CA LEU A 26 1.02 14.73 13.86
C LEU A 26 -0.08 15.03 12.82
N LEU A 27 -0.01 14.39 11.66
CA LEU A 27 -1.06 14.50 10.64
C LEU A 27 -2.40 13.96 11.16
N GLY A 28 -2.37 12.87 11.92
CA GLY A 28 -3.55 12.29 12.54
C GLY A 28 -4.26 13.26 13.48
N ILE A 29 -3.53 14.05 14.28
CA ILE A 29 -4.10 15.09 15.16
C ILE A 29 -4.72 16.22 14.34
N VAL A 30 -4.01 16.72 13.32
CA VAL A 30 -4.51 17.79 12.45
C VAL A 30 -5.78 17.36 11.74
N LEU A 31 -5.75 16.19 11.12
CA LEU A 31 -6.89 15.68 10.36
C LEU A 31 -8.08 15.28 11.27
N ALA A 32 -7.84 14.83 12.50
CA ALA A 32 -8.90 14.53 13.46
C ALA A 32 -9.69 15.77 13.91
N ARG A 33 -9.12 16.95 13.79
CA ARG A 33 -9.82 18.22 14.06
C ARG A 33 -10.63 18.74 12.87
N LEU A 34 -10.27 18.31 11.66
CA LEU A 34 -10.85 18.79 10.40
C LEU A 34 -11.87 17.83 9.81
N LEU A 35 -11.79 16.55 10.16
CA LEU A 35 -12.60 15.47 9.56
C LEU A 35 -13.49 14.81 10.60
N SER A 36 -14.67 14.38 10.16
CA SER A 36 -15.63 13.68 11.01
C SER A 36 -15.24 12.19 11.20
N PRO A 37 -15.69 11.53 12.29
CA PRO A 37 -15.52 10.08 12.44
C PRO A 37 -16.13 9.28 11.29
N SER A 38 -17.21 9.76 10.68
CA SER A 38 -17.83 9.11 9.53
C SER A 38 -16.94 9.13 8.28
N ASP A 39 -16.14 10.21 8.06
CA ASP A 39 -15.18 10.27 6.95
C ASP A 39 -14.11 9.19 7.08
N TYR A 40 -13.59 8.99 8.30
CA TYR A 40 -12.64 7.90 8.57
C TYR A 40 -13.27 6.53 8.41
N GLY A 41 -14.55 6.38 8.74
CA GLY A 41 -15.28 5.14 8.55
C GLY A 41 -15.43 4.76 7.08
N ILE A 42 -15.81 5.72 6.22
CA ILE A 42 -15.94 5.50 4.77
C ILE A 42 -14.58 5.15 4.15
N VAL A 43 -13.50 5.84 4.56
CA VAL A 43 -12.14 5.50 4.14
C VAL A 43 -11.75 4.12 4.65
N GLY A 44 -12.10 3.76 5.89
CA GLY A 44 -11.88 2.43 6.44
C GLY A 44 -12.55 1.33 5.60
N MET A 45 -13.81 1.52 5.20
CA MET A 45 -14.51 0.61 4.28
C MET A 45 -13.79 0.51 2.92
N THR A 46 -13.34 1.65 2.36
CA THR A 46 -12.60 1.68 1.11
C THR A 46 -11.28 0.90 1.22
N MET A 47 -10.54 1.09 2.31
CA MET A 47 -9.23 0.48 2.52
C MET A 47 -9.27 -1.04 2.61
N ILE A 48 -10.37 -1.65 3.08
CA ILE A 48 -10.53 -3.11 3.11
C ILE A 48 -10.29 -3.71 1.72
N PHE A 49 -10.91 -3.15 0.69
CA PHE A 49 -10.82 -3.65 -0.68
C PHE A 49 -9.48 -3.34 -1.32
N ILE A 50 -8.92 -2.18 -1.03
CA ILE A 50 -7.58 -1.80 -1.52
C ILE A 50 -6.49 -2.69 -0.92
N LEU A 51 -6.56 -2.99 0.39
CA LEU A 51 -5.61 -3.90 1.06
C LEU A 51 -5.68 -5.30 0.49
N LEU A 52 -6.89 -5.86 0.30
CA LEU A 52 -7.06 -7.17 -0.32
C LEU A 52 -6.47 -7.20 -1.74
N SER A 53 -6.64 -6.12 -2.51
CA SER A 53 -6.08 -6.05 -3.86
C SER A 53 -4.57 -5.91 -3.87
N ASN A 54 -3.99 -5.17 -2.93
CA ASN A 54 -2.54 -5.07 -2.81
C ASN A 54 -1.87 -6.41 -2.49
N VAL A 55 -2.56 -7.32 -1.77
CA VAL A 55 -2.03 -8.67 -1.51
C VAL A 55 -1.72 -9.42 -2.79
N PHE A 56 -2.54 -9.27 -3.84
CA PHE A 56 -2.27 -9.91 -5.13
C PHE A 56 -1.00 -9.38 -5.80
N ILE A 57 -0.67 -8.10 -5.58
CA ILE A 57 0.51 -7.46 -6.15
C ILE A 57 1.76 -7.77 -5.33
N GLU A 58 1.69 -7.66 -3.99
CA GLU A 58 2.87 -7.70 -3.11
C GLU A 58 3.31 -9.11 -2.74
N ALA A 59 2.36 -10.03 -2.50
CA ALA A 59 2.64 -11.30 -1.85
C ALA A 59 3.31 -12.33 -2.74
N GLY A 60 3.08 -12.30 -4.06
CA GLY A 60 3.56 -13.37 -4.94
C GLY A 60 5.02 -13.18 -5.35
N PHE A 61 5.23 -12.28 -6.27
CA PHE A 61 6.50 -12.16 -6.98
C PHE A 61 7.55 -11.31 -6.27
N ALA A 62 7.15 -10.31 -5.48
CA ALA A 62 8.09 -9.48 -4.73
C ALA A 62 8.95 -10.32 -3.78
N ASN A 63 8.28 -11.13 -2.95
CA ASN A 63 8.96 -12.00 -1.98
C ASN A 63 9.75 -13.12 -2.66
N ALA A 64 9.25 -13.66 -3.78
CA ALA A 64 9.99 -14.64 -4.57
C ALA A 64 11.29 -14.05 -5.14
N LEU A 65 11.24 -12.80 -5.64
CA LEU A 65 12.41 -12.08 -6.12
C LEU A 65 13.40 -11.76 -4.99
N ILE A 66 12.94 -11.35 -3.81
CA ILE A 66 13.80 -11.06 -2.66
C ILE A 66 14.56 -12.32 -2.23
N ARG A 67 13.90 -13.45 -2.20
CA ARG A 67 14.49 -14.74 -1.79
C ARG A 67 15.47 -15.31 -2.82
N LYS A 68 15.20 -15.11 -4.12
CA LYS A 68 16.03 -15.66 -5.20
C LYS A 68 17.38 -14.95 -5.26
N THR A 69 18.47 -15.59 -4.84
CA THR A 69 19.83 -14.99 -4.83
C THR A 69 20.39 -14.76 -6.23
N ASN A 70 20.16 -15.72 -7.16
CA ASN A 70 20.62 -15.67 -8.56
C ASN A 70 19.47 -15.21 -9.46
N ARG A 71 18.97 -13.98 -9.23
CA ARG A 71 17.93 -13.41 -10.08
C ARG A 71 18.53 -12.87 -11.37
N THR A 72 17.89 -13.26 -12.47
CA THR A 72 18.24 -12.81 -13.81
C THR A 72 17.43 -11.58 -14.21
N GLU A 73 17.86 -10.85 -15.23
CA GLU A 73 17.08 -9.74 -15.80
C GLU A 73 15.73 -10.22 -16.33
N GLN A 74 15.66 -11.45 -16.86
CA GLN A 74 14.42 -12.07 -17.30
C GLN A 74 13.43 -12.30 -16.13
N ASP A 75 13.92 -12.67 -14.93
CA ASP A 75 13.08 -12.82 -13.75
C ASP A 75 12.46 -11.49 -13.33
N LEU A 76 13.27 -10.42 -13.33
CA LEU A 76 12.83 -9.07 -12.95
C LEU A 76 11.81 -8.52 -13.94
N SER A 77 12.09 -8.62 -15.24
CA SER A 77 11.19 -8.14 -16.29
C SER A 77 9.89 -8.95 -16.32
N THR A 78 9.96 -10.28 -16.16
CA THR A 78 8.78 -11.16 -16.08
C THR A 78 7.91 -10.82 -14.88
N ALA A 79 8.50 -10.61 -13.70
CA ALA A 79 7.78 -10.21 -12.50
C ALA A 79 7.12 -8.83 -12.67
N PHE A 80 7.79 -7.88 -13.31
CA PHE A 80 7.26 -6.56 -13.59
C PHE A 80 6.00 -6.65 -14.48
N TYR A 81 6.09 -7.30 -15.63
CA TYR A 81 4.94 -7.42 -16.54
C TYR A 81 3.77 -8.15 -15.91
N PHE A 82 4.05 -9.21 -15.16
CA PHE A 82 3.00 -9.94 -14.45
C PHE A 82 2.32 -9.07 -13.40
N ASN A 83 3.08 -8.34 -12.57
CA ASN A 83 2.51 -7.49 -11.53
C ASN A 83 1.70 -6.33 -12.12
N VAL A 84 2.16 -5.72 -13.22
CA VAL A 84 1.38 -4.69 -13.91
C VAL A 84 0.07 -5.27 -14.46
N LEU A 85 0.11 -6.45 -15.07
CA LEU A 85 -1.09 -7.13 -15.54
C LEU A 85 -2.08 -7.41 -14.39
N ILE A 86 -1.60 -7.98 -13.29
CA ILE A 86 -2.42 -8.23 -12.09
C ILE A 86 -2.97 -6.92 -11.50
N GLY A 87 -2.16 -5.87 -11.45
CA GLY A 87 -2.59 -4.54 -10.99
C GLY A 87 -3.74 -3.98 -11.83
N ILE A 88 -3.64 -4.10 -13.16
CA ILE A 88 -4.71 -3.69 -14.09
C ILE A 88 -5.96 -4.54 -13.88
N LEU A 89 -5.83 -5.87 -13.81
CA LEU A 89 -6.96 -6.76 -13.58
C LEU A 89 -7.64 -6.49 -12.23
N ALA A 90 -6.87 -6.34 -11.15
CA ALA A 90 -7.38 -6.02 -9.83
C ALA A 90 -8.13 -4.68 -9.83
N TYR A 91 -7.58 -3.65 -10.49
CA TYR A 91 -8.25 -2.37 -10.64
C TYR A 91 -9.60 -2.50 -11.36
N PHE A 92 -9.65 -3.22 -12.48
CA PHE A 92 -10.91 -3.45 -13.20
C PHE A 92 -11.94 -4.22 -12.38
N ILE A 93 -11.50 -5.25 -11.63
CA ILE A 93 -12.38 -6.01 -10.73
C ILE A 93 -12.98 -5.08 -9.66
N ILE A 94 -12.16 -4.25 -9.03
CA ILE A 94 -12.60 -3.27 -8.03
C ILE A 94 -13.54 -2.25 -8.68
N TRP A 95 -13.18 -1.74 -9.86
CA TRP A 95 -13.95 -0.72 -10.55
C TRP A 95 -15.36 -1.20 -10.90
N ILE A 96 -15.47 -2.43 -11.44
CA ILE A 96 -16.75 -3.08 -11.75
C ILE A 96 -17.52 -3.47 -10.47
N GLY A 97 -16.80 -3.96 -9.45
CA GLY A 97 -17.39 -4.38 -8.17
C GLY A 97 -17.82 -3.22 -7.27
N SER A 98 -17.29 -2.00 -7.50
CA SER A 98 -17.53 -0.86 -6.61
C SER A 98 -19.00 -0.49 -6.38
N PRO A 99 -19.95 -0.53 -7.36
CA PRO A 99 -21.34 -0.24 -7.09
C PRO A 99 -21.98 -1.33 -6.21
N PHE A 100 -21.69 -2.60 -6.44
CA PHE A 100 -22.21 -3.70 -5.60
C PHE A 100 -21.74 -3.59 -4.16
N ILE A 101 -20.48 -3.18 -3.96
CA ILE A 101 -19.92 -2.94 -2.63
C ILE A 101 -20.63 -1.75 -1.96
N ALA A 102 -20.84 -0.66 -2.67
CA ALA A 102 -21.53 0.52 -2.18
C ALA A 102 -22.97 0.20 -1.75
N ASP A 103 -23.69 -0.55 -2.57
CA ASP A 103 -25.06 -1.01 -2.27
C ASP A 103 -25.07 -1.95 -1.06
N TRP A 104 -24.09 -2.85 -0.96
CA TRP A 104 -23.98 -3.77 0.18
C TRP A 104 -23.74 -3.02 1.50
N PHE A 105 -22.89 -1.99 1.51
CA PHE A 105 -22.67 -1.15 2.69
C PHE A 105 -23.75 -0.06 2.88
N LYS A 106 -24.64 0.16 1.91
CA LYS A 106 -25.64 1.24 1.87
C LYS A 106 -25.02 2.64 1.92
N GLU A 107 -23.85 2.81 1.31
CA GLU A 107 -23.10 4.07 1.24
C GLU A 107 -22.73 4.40 -0.22
N PRO A 108 -23.54 5.19 -0.94
CA PRO A 108 -23.34 5.48 -2.37
C PRO A 108 -21.99 6.11 -2.69
N LEU A 109 -21.47 6.94 -1.77
CA LEU A 109 -20.17 7.61 -1.92
C LEU A 109 -19.01 6.62 -2.01
N LEU A 110 -19.17 5.43 -1.40
CA LEU A 110 -18.15 4.38 -1.36
C LEU A 110 -17.74 3.91 -2.77
N SER A 111 -18.68 3.84 -3.72
CA SER A 111 -18.37 3.44 -5.10
C SER A 111 -17.35 4.35 -5.77
N LEU A 112 -17.54 5.68 -5.64
CA LEU A 112 -16.60 6.65 -6.20
C LEU A 112 -15.23 6.58 -5.51
N LEU A 113 -15.22 6.49 -4.19
CA LEU A 113 -13.98 6.45 -3.41
C LEU A 113 -13.16 5.19 -3.70
N ILE A 114 -13.82 4.03 -3.85
CA ILE A 114 -13.17 2.77 -4.23
C ILE A 114 -12.52 2.90 -5.61
N ARG A 115 -13.21 3.49 -6.59
CA ARG A 115 -12.67 3.70 -7.95
C ARG A 115 -11.45 4.61 -7.93
N ILE A 116 -11.52 5.72 -7.21
CA ILE A 116 -10.40 6.67 -7.10
C ILE A 116 -9.23 6.02 -6.35
N SER A 117 -9.49 5.39 -5.19
CA SER A 117 -8.45 4.72 -4.40
C SER A 117 -7.84 3.53 -5.11
N GLY A 118 -8.58 2.87 -6.01
CA GLY A 118 -8.11 1.76 -6.83
C GLY A 118 -6.92 2.12 -7.73
N VAL A 119 -6.78 3.40 -8.10
CA VAL A 119 -5.60 3.90 -8.83
C VAL A 119 -4.31 3.60 -8.06
N ASN A 120 -4.38 3.56 -6.73
CA ASN A 120 -3.24 3.22 -5.87
C ASN A 120 -2.71 1.80 -6.12
N VAL A 121 -3.60 0.86 -6.46
CA VAL A 121 -3.26 -0.52 -6.81
C VAL A 121 -2.39 -0.55 -8.10
N LEU A 122 -2.77 0.26 -9.10
CA LEU A 122 -1.98 0.42 -10.33
C LEU A 122 -0.61 1.05 -10.05
N LEU A 123 -0.58 2.13 -9.26
CA LEU A 123 0.67 2.79 -8.89
C LEU A 123 1.61 1.84 -8.14
N ASN A 124 1.09 1.06 -7.21
CA ASN A 124 1.88 0.08 -6.46
C ASN A 124 2.44 -1.02 -7.37
N SER A 125 1.68 -1.50 -8.35
CA SER A 125 2.15 -2.54 -9.28
C SER A 125 3.39 -2.13 -10.09
N LEU A 126 3.55 -0.82 -10.35
CA LEU A 126 4.70 -0.26 -11.06
C LEU A 126 5.97 -0.21 -10.21
N CYS A 127 5.86 -0.36 -8.88
CA CYS A 127 6.97 -0.19 -7.94
C CYS A 127 7.55 -1.49 -7.40
N ILE A 128 6.86 -2.61 -7.61
CA ILE A 128 7.12 -3.85 -6.88
C ILE A 128 8.55 -4.36 -7.09
N VAL A 129 9.06 -4.32 -8.32
CA VAL A 129 10.41 -4.81 -8.65
C VAL A 129 11.48 -3.89 -8.07
N GLN A 130 11.29 -2.57 -8.15
CA GLN A 130 12.22 -1.61 -7.58
C GLN A 130 12.32 -1.76 -6.06
N ILE A 131 11.19 -1.94 -5.37
CA ILE A 131 11.14 -2.19 -3.92
C ILE A 131 11.83 -3.51 -3.60
N ALA A 132 11.53 -4.59 -4.34
CA ALA A 132 12.17 -5.89 -4.15
C ALA A 132 13.69 -5.82 -4.31
N LEU A 133 14.19 -5.07 -5.29
CA LEU A 133 15.63 -4.84 -5.50
C LEU A 133 16.27 -4.04 -4.36
N LEU A 134 15.65 -2.98 -3.89
CA LEU A 134 16.14 -2.19 -2.75
C LEU A 134 16.21 -3.05 -1.49
N THR A 135 15.14 -3.80 -1.20
CA THR A 135 15.06 -4.70 -0.03
C THR A 135 16.11 -5.80 -0.11
N ALA A 136 16.25 -6.45 -1.26
CA ALA A 136 17.21 -7.53 -1.45
C ALA A 136 18.68 -7.08 -1.37
N ASN A 137 18.94 -5.81 -1.69
CA ASN A 137 20.27 -5.19 -1.57
C ASN A 137 20.51 -4.53 -0.20
N LEU A 138 19.53 -4.63 0.73
CA LEU A 138 19.57 -3.97 2.04
C LEU A 138 19.76 -2.45 1.95
N ASP A 139 19.29 -1.82 0.85
CA ASP A 139 19.35 -0.37 0.67
C ASP A 139 18.13 0.31 1.33
N ILE A 140 17.99 0.06 2.62
CA ILE A 140 16.89 0.59 3.44
C ILE A 140 16.93 2.11 3.49
N ARG A 141 18.15 2.71 3.47
CA ARG A 141 18.31 4.17 3.46
C ARG A 141 17.54 4.83 2.31
N ARG A 142 17.71 4.32 1.09
CA ARG A 142 16.98 4.88 -0.08
C ARG A 142 15.49 4.68 0.05
N GLN A 143 15.07 3.50 0.50
CA GLN A 143 13.67 3.18 0.71
C GLN A 143 13.04 4.14 1.71
N THR A 144 13.70 4.40 2.84
CA THR A 144 13.29 5.36 3.86
C THR A 144 13.12 6.77 3.30
N ILE A 145 14.15 7.27 2.58
CA ILE A 145 14.10 8.61 1.99
C ILE A 145 12.93 8.74 1.02
N ILE A 146 12.74 7.75 0.13
CA ILE A 146 11.66 7.74 -0.85
C ILE A 146 10.28 7.74 -0.17
N ASN A 147 10.10 6.93 0.88
CA ASN A 147 8.86 6.87 1.63
C ASN A 147 8.55 8.19 2.35
N LEU A 148 9.53 8.80 3.01
CA LEU A 148 9.37 10.08 3.69
C LEU A 148 9.11 11.22 2.72
N CYS A 149 9.80 11.26 1.57
CA CYS A 149 9.54 12.24 0.50
C CYS A 149 8.14 12.09 -0.10
N GLY A 150 7.54 10.91 -0.05
CA GLY A 150 6.14 10.71 -0.42
C GLY A 150 5.16 11.16 0.67
N GLN A 151 5.41 10.75 1.92
CA GLN A 151 4.49 10.98 3.04
C GLN A 151 4.38 12.46 3.44
N ILE A 152 5.49 13.17 3.55
CA ILE A 152 5.49 14.57 4.06
C ILE A 152 4.69 15.50 3.14
N PRO A 153 4.99 15.60 1.83
CA PRO A 153 4.21 16.47 0.95
C PRO A 153 2.76 16.05 0.83
N ALA A 154 2.50 14.72 0.74
CA ALA A 154 1.14 14.21 0.69
C ALA A 154 0.34 14.62 1.93
N GLY A 155 0.93 14.51 3.12
CA GLY A 155 0.30 14.92 4.37
C GLY A 155 0.00 16.41 4.43
N LEU A 156 0.94 17.26 4.01
CA LEU A 156 0.74 18.70 3.96
C LEU A 156 -0.38 19.10 2.98
N ILE A 157 -0.36 18.53 1.78
CA ILE A 157 -1.41 18.76 0.78
C ILE A 157 -2.77 18.30 1.33
N THR A 158 -2.81 17.14 1.98
CA THR A 158 -4.05 16.62 2.60
C THR A 158 -4.60 17.54 3.67
N ALA A 159 -3.75 18.10 4.52
CA ALA A 159 -4.17 19.06 5.53
C ALA A 159 -4.80 20.31 4.88
N ILE A 160 -4.21 20.81 3.80
CA ILE A 160 -4.75 21.93 3.02
C ILE A 160 -6.10 21.54 2.39
N LEU A 161 -6.22 20.36 1.77
CA LEU A 161 -7.46 19.88 1.17
C LEU A 161 -8.57 19.70 2.21
N ALA A 162 -8.24 19.14 3.38
CA ALA A 162 -9.17 18.98 4.48
C ALA A 162 -9.64 20.32 5.04
N TYR A 163 -8.72 21.29 5.17
CA TYR A 163 -9.06 22.67 5.60
C TYR A 163 -10.01 23.36 4.62
N ASN A 164 -9.88 23.10 3.33
CA ASN A 164 -10.78 23.61 2.28
C ASN A 164 -12.10 22.84 2.18
N GLY A 165 -12.39 21.94 3.11
CA GLY A 165 -13.69 21.26 3.21
C GLY A 165 -13.88 20.06 2.27
N LEU A 166 -12.80 19.51 1.68
CA LEU A 166 -12.92 18.31 0.84
C LEU A 166 -13.27 17.03 1.62
N GLY A 167 -13.30 17.06 2.96
CA GLY A 167 -13.74 15.94 3.78
C GLY A 167 -13.01 14.63 3.47
N VAL A 168 -13.78 13.57 3.25
CA VAL A 168 -13.27 12.22 2.97
C VAL A 168 -12.32 12.15 1.75
N TYR A 169 -12.52 13.00 0.75
CA TYR A 169 -11.66 13.01 -0.45
C TYR A 169 -10.21 13.39 -0.13
N ALA A 170 -9.98 14.24 0.87
CA ALA A 170 -8.64 14.61 1.29
C ALA A 170 -7.82 13.38 1.71
N LEU A 171 -8.42 12.43 2.44
CA LEU A 171 -7.76 11.18 2.86
C LEU A 171 -7.45 10.26 1.69
N VAL A 172 -8.34 10.17 0.71
CA VAL A 172 -8.12 9.37 -0.50
C VAL A 172 -7.00 9.98 -1.34
N PHE A 173 -7.01 11.28 -1.56
CA PHE A 173 -5.95 11.95 -2.31
C PHE A 173 -4.59 11.86 -1.62
N GLN A 174 -4.54 11.81 -0.28
CA GLN A 174 -3.29 11.58 0.46
C GLN A 174 -2.56 10.32 -0.02
N THR A 175 -3.28 9.21 -0.09
CA THR A 175 -2.68 7.92 -0.48
C THR A 175 -2.21 7.93 -1.93
N ILE A 176 -2.96 8.55 -2.82
CA ILE A 176 -2.62 8.65 -4.24
C ILE A 176 -1.39 9.55 -4.44
N ILE A 177 -1.38 10.73 -3.83
CA ILE A 177 -0.26 11.68 -3.93
C ILE A 177 1.03 11.03 -3.39
N ALA A 178 0.94 10.40 -2.21
CA ALA A 178 2.08 9.70 -1.62
C ALA A 178 2.61 8.59 -2.56
N SER A 179 1.70 7.81 -3.17
CA SER A 179 2.09 6.74 -4.11
C SER A 179 2.62 7.30 -5.43
N CYS A 180 2.06 8.37 -5.98
CA CYS A 180 2.60 9.02 -7.16
C CYS A 180 4.04 9.51 -6.94
N ILE A 181 4.29 10.20 -5.83
CA ILE A 181 5.63 10.68 -5.49
C ILE A 181 6.58 9.48 -5.31
N ARG A 182 6.13 8.43 -4.62
CA ARG A 182 6.91 7.20 -4.42
C ARG A 182 7.26 6.53 -5.74
N VAL A 183 6.31 6.39 -6.67
CA VAL A 183 6.55 5.85 -8.02
C VAL A 183 7.61 6.67 -8.73
N ILE A 184 7.42 7.98 -8.82
CA ILE A 184 8.36 8.88 -9.51
C ILE A 184 9.77 8.75 -8.91
N MET A 185 9.88 8.81 -7.59
CA MET A 185 11.16 8.70 -6.89
C MET A 185 11.83 7.34 -7.11
N LEU A 186 11.07 6.23 -7.01
CA LEU A 186 11.61 4.89 -7.28
C LEU A 186 12.14 4.77 -8.70
N TRP A 187 11.40 5.29 -9.67
CA TRP A 187 11.82 5.26 -11.06
C TRP A 187 13.00 6.18 -11.37
N LEU A 188 13.18 7.27 -10.66
CA LEU A 188 14.34 8.15 -10.80
C LEU A 188 15.59 7.60 -10.12
N TYR A 189 15.44 7.07 -8.90
CA TYR A 189 16.59 6.66 -8.07
C TYR A 189 17.01 5.20 -8.24
N THR A 190 16.15 4.33 -8.79
CA THR A 190 16.50 2.95 -9.10
C THR A 190 16.87 2.85 -10.58
N PRO A 191 18.11 2.42 -10.93
CA PRO A 191 18.56 2.37 -12.33
C PRO A 191 17.88 1.26 -13.15
N TRP A 192 17.23 0.31 -12.48
CA TRP A 192 16.61 -0.82 -13.16
C TRP A 192 15.41 -0.40 -14.02
N ARG A 193 15.34 -0.95 -15.22
CA ARG A 193 14.24 -0.84 -16.18
C ARG A 193 13.98 -2.22 -16.79
N PRO A 194 12.72 -2.57 -17.15
CA PRO A 194 12.45 -3.84 -17.84
C PRO A 194 13.08 -3.81 -19.23
N GLN A 195 14.06 -4.67 -19.47
CA GLN A 195 14.81 -4.75 -20.74
C GLN A 195 14.49 -6.04 -21.49
N GLU A 196 14.15 -7.10 -20.79
CA GLU A 196 13.84 -8.41 -21.32
C GLU A 196 12.35 -8.64 -21.51
N LYS A 197 12.00 -9.56 -22.40
CA LYS A 197 10.61 -9.98 -22.61
C LYS A 197 10.14 -10.92 -21.51
N PHE A 198 8.83 -11.09 -21.40
CA PHE A 198 8.22 -12.08 -20.52
C PHE A 198 8.72 -13.49 -20.85
N ASN A 199 9.17 -14.22 -19.83
CA ASN A 199 9.68 -15.59 -19.95
C ASN A 199 8.84 -16.54 -19.08
N ARG A 200 8.33 -17.61 -19.70
CA ARG A 200 7.47 -18.60 -19.04
C ARG A 200 8.22 -19.40 -17.96
N GLU A 201 9.48 -19.71 -18.15
CA GLU A 201 10.29 -20.46 -17.17
C GLU A 201 10.51 -19.64 -15.91
N SER A 202 10.89 -18.36 -16.08
CA SER A 202 11.01 -17.40 -14.98
C SER A 202 9.68 -17.23 -14.25
N PHE A 203 8.58 -17.13 -14.98
CA PHE A 203 7.24 -17.06 -14.40
C PHE A 203 6.93 -18.28 -13.53
N LEU A 204 7.09 -19.50 -14.04
CA LEU A 204 6.81 -20.75 -13.31
C LEU A 204 7.70 -20.88 -12.07
N SER A 205 8.97 -20.50 -12.18
CA SER A 205 9.92 -20.51 -11.05
C SER A 205 9.45 -19.59 -9.91
N LEU A 206 9.01 -18.37 -10.24
CA LEU A 206 8.50 -17.39 -9.27
C LEU A 206 7.12 -17.77 -8.74
N TRP A 207 6.24 -18.32 -9.60
CA TRP A 207 4.87 -18.72 -9.26
C TRP A 207 4.82 -19.84 -8.24
N ASN A 208 5.68 -20.84 -8.36
CA ASN A 208 5.72 -21.98 -7.44
C ASN A 208 5.90 -21.59 -5.96
N PHE A 209 6.66 -20.53 -5.72
CA PHE A 209 6.82 -19.98 -4.37
C PHE A 209 5.78 -18.89 -4.08
N GLY A 210 5.59 -17.97 -5.03
CA GLY A 210 4.73 -16.81 -4.87
C GLY A 210 3.26 -17.17 -4.62
N SER A 211 2.72 -18.18 -5.29
CA SER A 211 1.32 -18.57 -5.15
C SER A 211 0.97 -19.08 -3.74
N LYS A 212 1.88 -19.82 -3.10
CA LYS A 212 1.69 -20.32 -1.72
C LYS A 212 1.67 -19.17 -0.73
N LEU A 213 2.57 -18.22 -0.90
CA LEU A 213 2.65 -17.04 -0.04
C LEU A 213 1.45 -16.09 -0.27
N LEU A 214 1.02 -15.96 -1.53
CA LEU A 214 -0.20 -15.22 -1.87
C LEU A 214 -1.42 -15.80 -1.16
N GLY A 215 -1.62 -17.12 -1.18
CA GLY A 215 -2.72 -17.77 -0.46
C GLY A 215 -2.67 -17.51 1.04
N ALA A 216 -1.51 -17.67 1.68
CA ALA A 216 -1.33 -17.39 3.10
C ALA A 216 -1.63 -15.93 3.46
N ASN A 217 -1.11 -14.98 2.67
CA ASN A 217 -1.32 -13.55 2.91
C ASN A 217 -2.76 -13.12 2.64
N LEU A 218 -3.45 -13.70 1.65
CA LEU A 218 -4.87 -13.45 1.42
C LEU A 218 -5.72 -13.85 2.62
N ILE A 219 -5.51 -15.07 3.13
CA ILE A 219 -6.23 -15.56 4.31
C ILE A 219 -5.92 -14.63 5.50
N GLY A 220 -4.66 -14.35 5.77
CA GLY A 220 -4.26 -13.46 6.88
C GLY A 220 -4.87 -12.06 6.77
N THR A 221 -4.81 -11.44 5.60
CA THR A 221 -5.40 -10.10 5.37
C THR A 221 -6.91 -10.14 5.49
N ALA A 222 -7.58 -11.16 4.92
CA ALA A 222 -9.01 -11.31 5.04
C ALA A 222 -9.44 -11.43 6.52
N PHE A 223 -8.77 -12.27 7.30
CA PHE A 223 -9.02 -12.41 8.74
C PHE A 223 -8.83 -11.08 9.50
N ASN A 224 -7.77 -10.36 9.22
CA ASN A 224 -7.49 -9.05 9.85
C ASN A 224 -8.56 -8.00 9.51
N GLN A 225 -9.22 -8.12 8.36
CA GLN A 225 -10.26 -7.17 7.95
C GLN A 225 -11.69 -7.58 8.38
N VAL A 226 -11.90 -8.78 8.93
CA VAL A 226 -13.24 -9.26 9.33
C VAL A 226 -13.91 -8.28 10.30
N SER A 227 -13.21 -7.83 11.33
CA SER A 227 -13.75 -6.88 12.30
C SER A 227 -14.17 -5.56 11.64
N SER A 228 -13.35 -5.03 10.75
CA SER A 228 -13.64 -3.80 10.01
C SER A 228 -14.89 -3.95 9.12
N VAL A 229 -15.01 -5.10 8.44
CA VAL A 229 -16.18 -5.43 7.60
C VAL A 229 -17.46 -5.52 8.44
N LEU A 230 -17.41 -6.23 9.57
CA LEU A 230 -18.57 -6.41 10.44
C LEU A 230 -19.01 -5.09 11.07
N ILE A 231 -18.09 -4.30 11.60
CA ILE A 231 -18.38 -2.99 12.18
C ILE A 231 -19.00 -2.07 11.12
N GLY A 232 -18.36 -1.96 9.95
CA GLY A 232 -18.82 -1.11 8.87
C GLY A 232 -20.21 -1.50 8.34
N LYS A 233 -20.52 -2.81 8.30
CA LYS A 233 -21.78 -3.31 7.76
C LYS A 233 -22.93 -3.26 8.76
N TYR A 234 -22.70 -3.65 10.03
CA TYR A 234 -23.77 -3.89 11.00
C TYR A 234 -23.90 -2.82 12.08
N ILE A 235 -22.81 -2.11 12.40
CA ILE A 235 -22.81 -1.10 13.46
C ILE A 235 -22.91 0.30 12.85
N GLY A 236 -22.00 0.66 11.94
CA GLY A 236 -22.05 1.92 11.23
C GLY A 236 -20.69 2.52 10.90
N LYS A 237 -20.73 3.54 10.01
CA LYS A 237 -19.50 4.21 9.54
C LYS A 237 -18.75 4.98 10.61
N SER A 238 -19.45 5.63 11.53
CA SER A 238 -18.81 6.39 12.62
C SER A 238 -18.04 5.47 13.57
N ASP A 239 -18.63 4.32 13.93
CA ASP A 239 -18.00 3.35 14.81
C ASP A 239 -16.79 2.69 14.14
N LEU A 240 -16.88 2.40 12.84
CA LEU A 240 -15.72 1.95 12.06
C LEU A 240 -14.64 3.02 12.03
N GLY A 241 -15.00 4.31 11.96
CA GLY A 241 -14.03 5.41 12.02
C GLY A 241 -13.26 5.43 13.34
N TYR A 242 -13.94 5.31 14.46
CA TYR A 242 -13.29 5.20 15.79
C TYR A 242 -12.45 3.94 15.89
N TYR A 243 -12.97 2.79 15.48
CA TYR A 243 -12.23 1.53 15.47
C TYR A 243 -10.95 1.60 14.62
N SER A 244 -11.05 2.12 13.39
CA SER A 244 -9.91 2.25 12.48
C SER A 244 -8.82 3.16 13.06
N LYS A 245 -9.22 4.28 13.69
CA LYS A 245 -8.27 5.17 14.36
C LYS A 245 -7.60 4.51 15.56
N ALA A 246 -8.37 3.84 16.42
CA ALA A 246 -7.83 3.13 17.57
C ALA A 246 -6.89 1.99 17.13
N SER A 247 -7.29 1.19 16.15
CA SER A 247 -6.48 0.10 15.61
C SER A 247 -5.17 0.60 14.99
N ASN A 248 -5.21 1.70 14.23
CA ASN A 248 -4.00 2.31 13.69
C ASN A 248 -3.05 2.82 14.79
N LEU A 249 -3.57 3.40 15.87
CA LEU A 249 -2.74 3.83 17.01
C LEU A 249 -2.10 2.64 17.73
N CYS A 250 -2.87 1.58 18.00
CA CYS A 250 -2.34 0.35 18.60
C CYS A 250 -1.29 -0.31 17.69
N GLY A 251 -1.57 -0.47 16.40
CA GLY A 251 -0.63 -1.05 15.44
C GLY A 251 0.66 -0.26 15.31
N ASN A 252 0.59 1.06 15.46
CA ASN A 252 1.76 1.91 15.50
C ASN A 252 2.63 1.65 16.74
N ILE A 253 2.05 1.40 17.92
CA ILE A 253 2.78 1.07 19.15
C ILE A 253 3.43 -0.30 19.02
N ASP A 254 2.70 -1.31 18.55
CA ASP A 254 3.21 -2.67 18.35
C ASP A 254 4.39 -2.72 17.37
N SER A 255 4.36 -1.89 16.33
CA SER A 255 5.44 -1.81 15.34
C SER A 255 6.77 -1.28 15.90
N VAL A 256 6.75 -0.60 17.05
CA VAL A 256 7.98 -0.12 17.75
C VAL A 256 8.53 -1.20 18.68
N SER A 257 7.68 -2.08 19.22
CA SER A 257 8.06 -3.13 20.17
C SER A 257 8.56 -4.43 19.50
N SER A 258 8.30 -4.62 18.19
CA SER A 258 8.73 -5.77 17.38
C SER A 258 9.89 -5.41 16.45
#